data_6b13d97cbc0d2cd24c026f54d0666165
#
_entry.id   6b13d97cbc0d2cd24c026f54d0666165
#
_cell.length_a   1.000
_cell.length_b   1.000
_cell.length_c   1.000
_cell.angle_alpha   90.00
_cell.angle_beta   90.00
_cell.angle_gamma   90.00
#
_symmetry.space_group_name_H-M   'P 1'
#
loop_
_entity.id
_entity.type
_entity.pdbx_description
1 polymer ?
#
loop_
_entity_poly.entity_id
_entity_poly.type
_entity_poly.pdbx_seq_one_letter_code
_entity_poly.pdbx_strand_id
1 'polypeptide(L)'
;MTTNNQNKNINPDKKNQDAFDDLIVSIEAGEGKFNLLIGVCDNADFRNQIIKRYETELKPHFCTYSVTLDEQEPNLKAAIQQLLEKEECLQQFEPGVITVTGAEKLLFLRLGEEQSAQEKFFGYLQWTREGLGKFPFAIVLWVTHQLMINLMKKAPDFWSWRNGVFRFVSHAKNVISAREVEEIRFALTSTELENFNSDNDYFLPIEDLQRLIKQIEEQSEIKDAKLASLYITLANIYKQRLDRGEAQDYQQELDLAIKYIYKALELQKELGLEEDIASSLNNLALLYKSQGRYSEAEPLYIQALALRRKLLGEEHPDVALSLNNLAALYYSQGRYSEAEPLYIQALALRRKLLGEEHPDVALSLNNLALLYNSQGRYSEAKPLLIQALALRRKLLGEEHPDVATSLNNLAGLYDSQGRYLEAEPLYQKALEIAELSLGVNHPNTITIRKNLKLLCDHA
;
A
#
# COMPACT_ATOMS: atom_id res chain seq x y z
N MET A 1 21.05 24.54 -26.19
CA MET A 1 21.43 23.13 -26.31
C MET A 1 20.30 22.30 -25.74
N THR A 2 19.48 21.79 -26.62
CA THR A 2 18.27 21.01 -26.33
C THR A 2 18.68 19.56 -26.05
N THR A 3 18.58 19.12 -24.80
CA THR A 3 18.76 17.71 -24.46
C THR A 3 17.44 16.98 -24.68
N ASN A 4 17.45 16.23 -25.76
CA ASN A 4 16.43 15.26 -26.16
C ASN A 4 16.33 14.14 -25.11
N ASN A 5 15.31 14.15 -24.26
CA ASN A 5 14.88 13.00 -23.49
C ASN A 5 14.01 12.10 -24.41
N GLN A 6 14.68 11.28 -25.19
CA GLN A 6 14.01 10.15 -25.85
C GLN A 6 13.73 9.07 -24.82
N ASN A 7 12.51 9.01 -24.29
CA ASN A 7 11.94 7.78 -23.73
C ASN A 7 11.92 6.74 -24.82
N LYS A 8 12.95 5.87 -24.85
CA LYS A 8 12.98 4.69 -25.70
C LYS A 8 11.85 3.76 -25.24
N ASN A 9 10.77 3.70 -25.99
CA ASN A 9 9.84 2.56 -25.97
C ASN A 9 10.64 1.31 -26.35
N ILE A 10 11.21 0.64 -25.34
CA ILE A 10 11.93 -0.62 -25.54
C ILE A 10 10.85 -1.69 -25.75
N ASN A 11 10.87 -2.32 -26.93
CA ASN A 11 9.96 -3.41 -27.29
C ASN A 11 9.99 -4.49 -26.17
N PRO A 12 8.85 -4.85 -25.56
CA PRO A 12 8.79 -5.86 -24.51
C PRO A 12 9.35 -7.22 -24.92
N ASP A 13 9.19 -7.62 -26.18
CA ASP A 13 9.74 -8.88 -26.71
C ASP A 13 11.26 -8.90 -26.63
N LYS A 14 11.91 -7.77 -26.91
CA LYS A 14 13.36 -7.66 -26.77
C LYS A 14 13.79 -7.75 -25.31
N LYS A 15 13.07 -7.08 -24.39
CA LYS A 15 13.36 -7.19 -22.95
C LYS A 15 13.20 -8.61 -22.42
N ASN A 16 12.17 -9.32 -22.87
CA ASN A 16 11.96 -10.72 -22.50
C ASN A 16 13.06 -11.62 -23.04
N GLN A 17 13.55 -11.35 -24.29
CA GLN A 17 14.66 -12.10 -24.86
C GLN A 17 15.96 -11.81 -24.11
N ASP A 18 16.29 -10.55 -23.85
CA ASP A 18 17.48 -10.16 -23.08
C ASP A 18 17.45 -10.81 -21.68
N ALA A 19 16.30 -10.78 -20.99
CA ALA A 19 16.12 -11.42 -19.67
C ALA A 19 16.25 -12.96 -19.73
N PHE A 20 15.82 -13.57 -20.82
CA PHE A 20 15.95 -15.01 -21.05
C PHE A 20 17.42 -15.40 -21.25
N ASP A 21 18.13 -14.68 -22.12
CA ASP A 21 19.55 -14.93 -22.41
C ASP A 21 20.40 -14.74 -21.13
N ASP A 22 20.12 -13.69 -20.35
CA ASP A 22 20.77 -13.44 -19.07
C ASP A 22 20.49 -14.54 -18.05
N LEU A 23 19.27 -15.12 -18.02
CA LEU A 23 18.92 -16.24 -17.16
C LEU A 23 19.73 -17.50 -17.52
N ILE A 24 19.81 -17.85 -18.81
CA ILE A 24 20.61 -19.00 -19.31
C ILE A 24 22.06 -18.84 -18.89
N VAL A 25 22.69 -17.71 -19.21
CA VAL A 25 24.08 -17.42 -18.86
C VAL A 25 24.30 -17.51 -17.35
N SER A 26 23.34 -17.02 -16.56
CA SER A 26 23.43 -17.09 -15.09
C SER A 26 23.33 -18.52 -14.55
N ILE A 27 22.53 -19.39 -15.17
CA ILE A 27 22.44 -20.81 -14.81
C ILE A 27 23.77 -21.49 -15.12
N GLU A 28 24.30 -21.31 -16.33
CA GLU A 28 25.55 -21.92 -16.78
C GLU A 28 26.77 -21.45 -15.95
N ALA A 29 26.83 -20.16 -15.62
CA ALA A 29 27.89 -19.61 -14.76
C ALA A 29 27.87 -20.15 -13.33
N GLY A 30 26.74 -20.68 -12.88
CA GLY A 30 26.54 -21.31 -11.59
C GLY A 30 26.80 -22.81 -11.54
N GLU A 31 27.32 -23.43 -12.60
CA GLU A 31 27.58 -24.87 -12.67
C GLU A 31 28.43 -25.37 -11.49
N GLY A 32 27.97 -26.42 -10.83
CA GLY A 32 28.63 -27.03 -9.69
C GLY A 32 28.69 -26.20 -8.41
N LYS A 33 27.93 -25.09 -8.34
CA LYS A 33 27.85 -24.23 -7.17
C LYS A 33 26.39 -23.92 -6.84
N PHE A 34 26.16 -23.55 -5.57
CA PHE A 34 24.88 -23.01 -5.19
C PHE A 34 24.62 -21.68 -5.92
N ASN A 35 23.52 -21.60 -6.64
CA ASN A 35 23.16 -20.44 -7.41
C ASN A 35 21.64 -20.18 -7.30
N LEU A 36 21.24 -19.16 -6.54
CA LEU A 36 19.83 -18.79 -6.35
C LEU A 36 19.43 -17.68 -7.34
N LEU A 37 18.51 -17.99 -8.24
CA LEU A 37 17.99 -17.11 -9.26
C LEU A 37 16.48 -16.89 -9.04
N ILE A 38 16.00 -15.68 -9.22
CA ILE A 38 14.60 -15.33 -9.07
C ILE A 38 14.00 -15.00 -10.44
N GLY A 39 13.09 -15.85 -10.89
CA GLY A 39 12.26 -15.60 -12.08
C GLY A 39 10.98 -14.86 -11.67
N VAL A 40 10.69 -13.72 -12.29
CA VAL A 40 9.50 -12.91 -11.98
C VAL A 40 8.58 -12.90 -13.18
N CYS A 41 7.37 -13.45 -13.02
CA CYS A 41 6.35 -13.46 -14.07
C CYS A 41 4.95 -13.62 -13.45
N ASP A 42 4.06 -12.68 -13.74
CA ASP A 42 2.69 -12.67 -13.21
C ASP A 42 1.73 -13.58 -14.02
N ASN A 43 2.10 -13.94 -15.25
CA ASN A 43 1.30 -14.82 -16.10
C ASN A 43 1.82 -16.26 -16.05
N ALA A 44 1.02 -17.18 -15.51
CA ALA A 44 1.40 -18.58 -15.32
C ALA A 44 1.70 -19.32 -16.63
N ASP A 45 0.90 -19.08 -17.67
CA ASP A 45 1.07 -19.73 -18.97
C ASP A 45 2.36 -19.27 -19.66
N PHE A 46 2.61 -17.97 -19.63
CA PHE A 46 3.84 -17.39 -20.19
C PHE A 46 5.07 -17.85 -19.41
N ARG A 47 5.02 -17.86 -18.09
CA ARG A 47 6.05 -18.43 -17.23
C ARG A 47 6.35 -19.89 -17.62
N ASN A 48 5.32 -20.72 -17.76
CA ASN A 48 5.48 -22.12 -18.12
C ASN A 48 6.10 -22.30 -19.53
N GLN A 49 5.81 -21.39 -20.46
CA GLN A 49 6.49 -21.38 -21.77
C GLN A 49 7.99 -21.07 -21.63
N ILE A 50 8.35 -20.08 -20.80
CA ILE A 50 9.74 -19.73 -20.51
C ILE A 50 10.47 -20.90 -19.85
N ILE A 51 9.85 -21.53 -18.83
CA ILE A 51 10.40 -22.70 -18.15
C ILE A 51 10.70 -23.81 -19.15
N LYS A 52 9.71 -24.19 -19.94
CA LYS A 52 9.86 -25.24 -20.96
C LYS A 52 10.97 -24.91 -21.99
N ARG A 53 11.11 -23.64 -22.34
CA ARG A 53 12.14 -23.18 -23.29
C ARG A 53 13.53 -23.34 -22.69
N TYR A 54 13.82 -22.83 -21.50
CA TYR A 54 15.17 -22.95 -20.93
C TYR A 54 15.48 -24.39 -20.51
N GLU A 55 14.53 -25.18 -20.02
CA GLU A 55 14.74 -26.59 -19.74
C GLU A 55 15.12 -27.36 -21.04
N THR A 56 14.53 -27.02 -22.16
CA THR A 56 14.87 -27.64 -23.45
C THR A 56 16.26 -27.22 -23.92
N GLU A 57 16.64 -25.97 -23.74
CA GLU A 57 17.94 -25.43 -24.14
C GLU A 57 19.09 -25.95 -23.28
N LEU A 58 18.86 -26.13 -21.98
CA LEU A 58 19.86 -26.63 -21.03
C LEU A 58 20.03 -28.15 -21.04
N LYS A 59 19.02 -28.92 -21.46
CA LYS A 59 19.03 -30.40 -21.46
C LYS A 59 20.29 -31.08 -22.00
N PRO A 60 21.00 -30.55 -23.01
CA PRO A 60 22.23 -31.18 -23.49
C PRO A 60 23.36 -31.23 -22.44
N HIS A 61 23.34 -30.32 -21.45
CA HIS A 61 24.44 -30.13 -20.49
C HIS A 61 24.01 -30.16 -19.04
N PHE A 62 22.72 -30.02 -18.75
CA PHE A 62 22.15 -29.94 -17.40
C PHE A 62 20.99 -30.93 -17.21
N CYS A 63 20.97 -31.57 -16.05
CA CYS A 63 19.77 -32.24 -15.59
C CYS A 63 18.75 -31.21 -15.12
N THR A 64 17.53 -31.22 -15.69
CA THR A 64 16.48 -30.24 -15.37
C THR A 64 15.38 -30.88 -14.56
N TYR A 65 15.07 -30.30 -13.40
CA TYR A 65 14.04 -30.78 -12.46
C TYR A 65 13.09 -29.64 -12.09
N SER A 66 11.85 -30.03 -11.85
CA SER A 66 10.81 -29.08 -11.43
C SER A 66 10.18 -29.53 -10.12
N VAL A 67 10.02 -28.59 -9.18
CA VAL A 67 9.36 -28.78 -7.89
C VAL A 67 8.26 -27.72 -7.75
N THR A 68 7.09 -28.17 -7.27
CA THR A 68 6.01 -27.23 -6.89
C THR A 68 5.92 -27.20 -5.37
N LEU A 69 5.92 -25.99 -4.80
CA LEU A 69 5.75 -25.79 -3.36
C LEU A 69 4.34 -26.22 -2.93
N ASP A 70 4.28 -26.89 -1.78
CA ASP A 70 3.02 -27.23 -1.15
C ASP A 70 2.34 -26.00 -0.58
N GLU A 71 1.04 -25.86 -0.77
CA GLU A 71 0.29 -24.67 -0.31
C GLU A 71 0.09 -24.65 1.22
N GLN A 72 0.14 -25.83 1.90
CA GLN A 72 -0.04 -25.92 3.35
C GLN A 72 1.30 -25.83 4.10
N GLU A 73 2.34 -26.44 3.52
CA GLU A 73 3.70 -26.49 4.07
C GLU A 73 4.73 -26.02 3.02
N PRO A 74 4.79 -24.71 2.72
CA PRO A 74 5.61 -24.17 1.64
C PRO A 74 7.09 -24.07 2.02
N ASN A 75 7.69 -25.21 2.36
CA ASN A 75 9.08 -25.31 2.78
C ASN A 75 10.00 -25.62 1.59
N LEU A 76 10.67 -24.60 1.07
CA LEU A 76 11.57 -24.69 -0.09
C LEU A 76 12.69 -25.72 0.14
N LYS A 77 13.30 -25.74 1.32
CA LYS A 77 14.38 -26.68 1.64
C LYS A 77 13.87 -28.13 1.65
N ALA A 78 12.73 -28.37 2.30
CA ALA A 78 12.14 -29.71 2.36
C ALA A 78 11.75 -30.23 0.98
N ALA A 79 11.18 -29.36 0.13
CA ALA A 79 10.81 -29.72 -1.22
C ALA A 79 12.03 -30.11 -2.08
N ILE A 80 13.14 -29.38 -1.96
CA ILE A 80 14.40 -29.70 -2.66
C ILE A 80 15.03 -31.00 -2.08
N GLN A 81 15.01 -31.18 -0.77
CA GLN A 81 15.52 -32.41 -0.15
C GLN A 81 14.76 -33.66 -0.61
N GLN A 82 13.45 -33.60 -0.68
CA GLN A 82 12.62 -34.72 -1.20
C GLN A 82 12.91 -35.04 -2.68
N LEU A 83 13.23 -34.01 -3.48
CA LEU A 83 13.63 -34.20 -4.86
C LEU A 83 14.99 -34.91 -4.94
N LEU A 84 15.97 -34.49 -4.13
CA LEU A 84 17.30 -35.11 -4.06
C LEU A 84 17.24 -36.58 -3.64
N GLU A 85 16.32 -36.97 -2.77
CA GLU A 85 16.14 -38.37 -2.36
C GLU A 85 15.59 -39.26 -3.48
N LYS A 86 14.91 -38.65 -4.48
CA LYS A 86 14.26 -39.40 -5.57
C LYS A 86 15.12 -39.50 -6.84
N GLU A 87 15.99 -38.52 -7.06
CA GLU A 87 16.66 -38.34 -8.35
C GLU A 87 18.17 -38.71 -8.25
N GLU A 88 18.55 -39.78 -8.89
CA GLU A 88 19.94 -40.32 -8.83
C GLU A 88 20.99 -39.33 -9.35
N CYS A 89 20.69 -38.61 -10.44
CA CYS A 89 21.62 -37.60 -11.02
C CYS A 89 21.94 -36.47 -10.02
N LEU A 90 20.95 -36.02 -9.24
CA LEU A 90 21.16 -34.99 -8.22
C LEU A 90 21.97 -35.56 -7.02
N GLN A 91 21.85 -36.85 -6.71
CA GLN A 91 22.65 -37.51 -5.67
C GLN A 91 24.12 -37.63 -6.07
N GLN A 92 24.39 -37.73 -7.38
CA GLN A 92 25.74 -37.81 -7.94
C GLN A 92 26.37 -36.42 -8.19
N PHE A 93 25.64 -35.36 -7.83
CA PHE A 93 26.06 -33.97 -8.03
C PHE A 93 26.38 -33.61 -9.50
N GLU A 94 25.69 -34.22 -10.46
CA GLU A 94 25.76 -33.82 -11.85
C GLU A 94 25.21 -32.40 -12.03
N PRO A 95 25.69 -31.65 -13.04
CA PRO A 95 25.18 -30.30 -13.31
C PRO A 95 23.66 -30.29 -13.45
N GLY A 96 22.99 -29.53 -12.59
CA GLY A 96 21.53 -29.52 -12.55
C GLY A 96 20.92 -28.16 -12.28
N VAL A 97 19.72 -27.95 -12.79
CA VAL A 97 18.87 -26.82 -12.49
C VAL A 97 17.56 -27.27 -11.91
N ILE A 98 17.19 -26.70 -10.77
CA ILE A 98 15.94 -26.97 -10.07
C ILE A 98 15.01 -25.79 -10.25
N THR A 99 13.95 -25.97 -11.00
CA THR A 99 12.86 -24.99 -11.18
C THR A 99 11.87 -25.12 -10.05
N VAL A 100 11.62 -24.05 -9.32
CA VAL A 100 10.66 -24.03 -8.22
C VAL A 100 9.47 -23.12 -8.58
N THR A 101 8.28 -23.71 -8.55
CA THR A 101 6.99 -23.05 -8.81
C THR A 101 6.05 -23.22 -7.61
N GLY A 102 4.84 -22.65 -7.67
CA GLY A 102 3.84 -22.77 -6.58
C GLY A 102 3.90 -21.63 -5.58
N ALA A 103 4.98 -20.83 -5.55
CA ALA A 103 5.08 -19.68 -4.67
C ALA A 103 3.98 -18.64 -4.98
N GLU A 104 3.55 -18.52 -6.22
CA GLU A 104 2.45 -17.64 -6.65
C GLU A 104 1.11 -18.01 -6.03
N LYS A 105 0.94 -19.24 -5.57
CA LYS A 105 -0.29 -19.71 -4.92
C LYS A 105 -0.35 -19.36 -3.43
N LEU A 106 0.78 -18.90 -2.87
CA LEU A 106 0.91 -18.56 -1.45
C LEU A 106 0.44 -17.12 -1.13
N LEU A 107 -0.12 -16.41 -2.09
CA LEU A 107 -0.57 -15.02 -1.94
C LEU A 107 -1.83 -14.87 -1.10
N PHE A 108 -2.56 -15.95 -0.80
CA PHE A 108 -3.90 -15.88 -0.25
C PHE A 108 -3.98 -16.40 1.18
N LEU A 109 -4.63 -15.60 2.05
CA LEU A 109 -5.02 -15.99 3.40
C LEU A 109 -6.11 -17.06 3.34
N ARG A 110 -5.92 -18.17 4.07
CA ARG A 110 -6.98 -19.13 4.36
C ARG A 110 -7.62 -18.78 5.71
N LEU A 111 -8.94 -18.67 5.76
CA LEU A 111 -9.68 -18.43 7.00
C LEU A 111 -9.49 -19.61 7.96
N GLY A 112 -9.18 -19.28 9.23
CA GLY A 112 -9.12 -20.25 10.33
C GLY A 112 -7.71 -20.79 10.65
N GLU A 113 -6.67 -20.35 9.98
CA GLU A 113 -5.28 -20.65 10.34
C GLU A 113 -4.63 -19.46 11.08
N GLU A 114 -3.86 -19.76 12.14
CA GLU A 114 -3.13 -18.75 12.92
C GLU A 114 -2.04 -18.00 12.11
N GLN A 115 -1.56 -18.61 11.02
CA GLN A 115 -0.56 -18.03 10.12
C GLN A 115 -0.92 -18.31 8.66
N SER A 116 -0.78 -17.30 7.81
CA SER A 116 -0.98 -17.47 6.36
C SER A 116 0.11 -18.37 5.75
N ALA A 117 -0.20 -19.05 4.63
CA ALA A 117 0.78 -19.83 3.90
C ALA A 117 2.01 -19.00 3.49
N GLN A 118 1.81 -17.71 3.22
CA GLN A 118 2.87 -16.77 2.89
C GLN A 118 3.77 -16.47 4.12
N GLU A 119 3.20 -16.29 5.31
CA GLU A 119 4.00 -16.09 6.53
C GLU A 119 4.81 -17.33 6.89
N LYS A 120 4.23 -18.52 6.75
CA LYS A 120 4.95 -19.80 6.89
C LYS A 120 6.11 -19.86 5.88
N PHE A 121 5.87 -19.50 4.62
CA PHE A 121 6.90 -19.48 3.58
C PHE A 121 8.07 -18.56 3.93
N PHE A 122 7.79 -17.32 4.30
CA PHE A 122 8.85 -16.39 4.70
C PHE A 122 9.56 -16.86 5.97
N GLY A 123 8.86 -17.42 6.94
CA GLY A 123 9.44 -18.03 8.12
C GLY A 123 10.41 -19.16 7.75
N TYR A 124 10.02 -20.06 6.86
CA TYR A 124 10.90 -21.14 6.38
C TYR A 124 12.12 -20.60 5.62
N LEU A 125 11.98 -19.54 4.82
CA LEU A 125 13.11 -18.94 4.10
C LEU A 125 14.16 -18.35 5.04
N GLN A 126 13.76 -17.74 6.15
CA GLN A 126 14.69 -17.20 7.14
C GLN A 126 15.57 -18.27 7.79
N TRP A 127 15.04 -19.47 8.02
CA TRP A 127 15.75 -20.58 8.66
C TRP A 127 16.45 -21.52 7.67
N THR A 128 16.24 -21.39 6.37
CA THR A 128 16.78 -22.32 5.35
C THR A 128 18.21 -21.97 4.89
N ARG A 129 18.73 -20.86 5.32
CA ARG A 129 20.02 -20.29 4.89
C ARG A 129 21.14 -21.34 4.85
N GLU A 130 21.44 -21.94 5.98
CA GLU A 130 22.58 -22.88 6.07
C GLU A 130 22.36 -24.21 5.33
N GLY A 131 21.10 -24.52 5.03
CA GLY A 131 20.72 -25.75 4.36
C GLY A 131 20.77 -25.70 2.84
N LEU A 132 20.36 -24.57 2.22
CA LEU A 132 20.32 -24.44 0.76
C LEU A 132 21.72 -24.25 0.16
N GLY A 133 22.62 -23.56 0.84
CA GLY A 133 23.99 -23.34 0.37
C GLY A 133 24.85 -24.61 0.21
N LYS A 134 24.34 -25.74 0.67
CA LYS A 134 25.01 -27.06 0.52
C LYS A 134 24.70 -27.74 -0.82
N PHE A 135 23.71 -27.23 -1.55
CA PHE A 135 23.30 -27.79 -2.82
C PHE A 135 24.12 -27.18 -3.98
N PRO A 136 24.91 -27.96 -4.73
CA PRO A 136 25.72 -27.43 -5.82
C PRO A 136 24.93 -27.28 -7.12
N PHE A 137 23.71 -26.74 -7.04
CA PHE A 137 22.78 -26.61 -8.15
C PHE A 137 22.30 -25.17 -8.33
N ALA A 138 21.92 -24.82 -9.55
CA ALA A 138 21.14 -23.62 -9.80
C ALA A 138 19.68 -23.86 -9.40
N ILE A 139 19.14 -22.96 -8.57
CA ILE A 139 17.73 -22.96 -8.15
C ILE A 139 17.07 -21.73 -8.74
N VAL A 140 16.07 -21.93 -9.60
CA VAL A 140 15.26 -20.85 -10.18
C VAL A 140 13.91 -20.81 -9.48
N LEU A 141 13.76 -19.89 -8.54
CA LEU A 141 12.49 -19.67 -7.82
C LEU A 141 11.61 -18.71 -8.61
N TRP A 142 10.48 -19.21 -9.08
CA TRP A 142 9.49 -18.40 -9.79
C TRP A 142 8.50 -17.74 -8.83
N VAL A 143 8.34 -16.45 -8.97
CA VAL A 143 7.47 -15.62 -8.14
C VAL A 143 6.69 -14.63 -8.99
N THR A 144 5.58 -14.11 -8.45
CA THR A 144 4.91 -12.93 -9.00
C THR A 144 5.67 -11.66 -8.62
N HIS A 145 5.38 -10.56 -9.31
CA HIS A 145 5.97 -9.26 -8.99
C HIS A 145 5.69 -8.87 -7.53
N GLN A 146 4.47 -9.08 -7.07
CA GLN A 146 4.07 -8.79 -5.69
C GLN A 146 4.83 -9.66 -4.67
N LEU A 147 4.94 -10.96 -4.92
CA LEU A 147 5.68 -11.85 -4.02
C LEU A 147 7.17 -11.49 -3.98
N MET A 148 7.75 -11.05 -5.11
CA MET A 148 9.13 -10.55 -5.13
C MET A 148 9.31 -9.34 -4.20
N ILE A 149 8.40 -8.37 -4.22
CA ILE A 149 8.44 -7.22 -3.32
C ILE A 149 8.34 -7.66 -1.85
N ASN A 150 7.44 -8.60 -1.56
CA ASN A 150 7.30 -9.15 -0.22
C ASN A 150 8.55 -9.93 0.24
N LEU A 151 9.21 -10.68 -0.65
CA LEU A 151 10.50 -11.32 -0.37
C LEU A 151 11.58 -10.31 0.04
N MET A 152 11.65 -9.18 -0.67
CA MET A 152 12.60 -8.11 -0.34
C MET A 152 12.38 -7.54 1.07
N LYS A 153 11.11 -7.37 1.47
CA LYS A 153 10.72 -6.74 2.74
C LYS A 153 10.75 -7.73 3.91
N LYS A 154 10.17 -8.93 3.73
CA LYS A 154 9.90 -9.89 4.82
C LYS A 154 10.96 -10.98 4.99
N ALA A 155 11.80 -11.21 3.98
CA ALA A 155 12.92 -12.16 4.02
C ALA A 155 14.21 -11.55 3.44
N PRO A 156 14.70 -10.42 3.99
CA PRO A 156 15.85 -9.69 3.44
C PRO A 156 17.13 -10.54 3.43
N ASP A 157 17.33 -11.39 4.42
CA ASP A 157 18.48 -12.29 4.48
C ASP A 157 18.48 -13.29 3.34
N PHE A 158 17.34 -13.94 3.07
CA PHE A 158 17.17 -14.83 1.92
C PHE A 158 17.35 -14.07 0.60
N TRP A 159 16.74 -12.86 0.52
CA TRP A 159 16.85 -12.01 -0.65
C TRP A 159 18.29 -11.61 -0.96
N SER A 160 19.15 -11.45 0.03
CA SER A 160 20.56 -11.08 -0.14
C SER A 160 21.40 -12.15 -0.86
N TRP A 161 20.92 -13.40 -0.93
CA TRP A 161 21.64 -14.54 -1.52
C TRP A 161 21.39 -14.75 -3.01
N ARG A 162 20.39 -14.06 -3.56
CA ARG A 162 20.11 -14.18 -4.98
C ARG A 162 21.28 -13.67 -5.83
N ASN A 163 21.59 -14.42 -6.86
CA ASN A 163 22.62 -14.06 -7.83
C ASN A 163 22.03 -13.30 -9.01
N GLY A 164 20.70 -13.37 -9.23
CA GLY A 164 20.03 -12.63 -10.29
C GLY A 164 18.52 -12.54 -10.10
N VAL A 165 17.90 -11.53 -10.74
CA VAL A 165 16.45 -11.34 -10.83
C VAL A 165 16.08 -11.08 -12.27
N PHE A 166 15.28 -11.97 -12.86
CA PHE A 166 14.91 -11.97 -14.26
C PHE A 166 13.42 -11.70 -14.38
N ARG A 167 13.05 -10.59 -15.04
CA ARG A 167 11.66 -10.13 -15.14
C ARG A 167 11.13 -10.33 -16.54
N PHE A 168 10.00 -11.03 -16.63
CA PHE A 168 9.30 -11.36 -17.86
C PHE A 168 7.92 -10.72 -17.88
N VAL A 169 7.59 -10.02 -18.95
CA VAL A 169 6.31 -9.33 -19.12
C VAL A 169 5.52 -10.02 -20.22
N SER A 170 4.35 -10.56 -19.88
CA SER A 170 3.44 -11.19 -20.83
C SER A 170 2.65 -10.14 -21.62
N HIS A 171 2.51 -10.35 -22.94
CA HIS A 171 1.60 -9.59 -23.79
C HIS A 171 0.18 -10.18 -23.84
N ALA A 172 0.01 -11.41 -23.35
CA ALA A 172 -1.32 -11.99 -23.24
C ALA A 172 -2.15 -11.17 -22.24
N LYS A 173 -3.37 -10.82 -22.61
CA LYS A 173 -4.34 -10.33 -21.64
C LYS A 173 -4.48 -11.42 -20.59
N ASN A 174 -3.96 -11.17 -19.37
CA ASN A 174 -4.12 -12.09 -18.26
C ASN A 174 -5.61 -12.22 -18.00
N VAL A 175 -6.19 -13.34 -18.39
CA VAL A 175 -7.51 -13.73 -17.94
C VAL A 175 -7.29 -14.27 -16.53
N ILE A 176 -7.68 -13.47 -15.53
CA ILE A 176 -7.68 -13.92 -14.13
C ILE A 176 -8.59 -15.15 -14.09
N SER A 177 -8.10 -16.27 -13.58
CA SER A 177 -8.90 -17.49 -13.51
C SER A 177 -10.10 -17.29 -12.58
N ALA A 178 -11.20 -18.00 -12.81
CA ALA A 178 -12.39 -17.94 -11.94
C ALA A 178 -12.04 -18.23 -10.47
N ARG A 179 -11.02 -19.08 -10.22
CA ARG A 179 -10.52 -19.40 -8.88
C ARG A 179 -9.79 -18.20 -8.27
N GLU A 180 -8.90 -17.54 -9.01
CA GLU A 180 -8.23 -16.31 -8.55
C GLU A 180 -9.23 -15.19 -8.28
N VAL A 181 -10.28 -15.08 -9.08
CA VAL A 181 -11.41 -14.15 -8.85
C VAL A 181 -12.08 -14.44 -7.51
N GLU A 182 -12.39 -15.71 -7.22
CA GLU A 182 -13.03 -16.10 -5.95
C GLU A 182 -12.10 -15.88 -4.74
N GLU A 183 -10.82 -16.16 -4.86
CA GLU A 183 -9.82 -15.96 -3.81
C GLU A 183 -9.62 -14.46 -3.52
N ILE A 184 -9.54 -13.62 -4.56
CA ILE A 184 -9.49 -12.15 -4.42
C ILE A 184 -10.79 -11.61 -3.81
N ARG A 185 -11.94 -12.07 -4.27
CA ARG A 185 -13.27 -11.74 -3.71
C ARG A 185 -13.31 -12.04 -2.22
N PHE A 186 -12.79 -13.20 -1.84
CA PHE A 186 -12.75 -13.65 -0.46
C PHE A 186 -11.82 -12.79 0.42
N ALA A 187 -10.60 -12.52 -0.03
CA ALA A 187 -9.64 -11.67 0.67
C ALA A 187 -10.18 -10.24 0.89
N LEU A 188 -10.95 -9.71 -0.06
CA LEU A 188 -11.52 -8.36 0.01
C LEU A 188 -12.83 -8.27 0.81
N THR A 189 -13.42 -9.40 1.22
CA THR A 189 -14.67 -9.42 2.00
C THR A 189 -14.49 -9.85 3.45
N SER A 190 -13.29 -10.24 3.86
CA SER A 190 -12.99 -10.44 5.27
C SER A 190 -12.97 -9.09 5.99
N THR A 191 -13.56 -9.03 7.17
CA THR A 191 -13.74 -7.85 8.05
C THR A 191 -12.42 -7.18 8.46
N GLU A 192 -11.27 -7.69 8.01
CA GLU A 192 -9.93 -7.14 8.24
C GLU A 192 -9.58 -5.92 7.35
N LEU A 193 -10.43 -5.56 6.38
CA LEU A 193 -10.24 -4.37 5.55
C LEU A 193 -10.32 -3.04 6.34
N GLU A 194 -10.96 -3.04 7.50
CA GLU A 194 -11.02 -1.84 8.36
C GLU A 194 -9.69 -1.53 9.07
N ASN A 195 -8.78 -2.51 9.16
CA ASN A 195 -7.46 -2.38 9.77
C ASN A 195 -6.31 -2.31 8.76
N PHE A 196 -6.58 -1.95 7.52
CA PHE A 196 -5.54 -1.66 6.54
C PHE A 196 -4.75 -0.40 6.95
N ASN A 197 -3.85 -0.60 7.91
CA ASN A 197 -2.78 0.33 8.18
C ASN A 197 -1.91 0.43 6.91
N SER A 198 -1.49 1.65 6.61
CA SER A 198 -0.74 2.10 5.45
C SER A 198 0.56 1.33 5.11
N ASP A 199 0.93 0.33 5.92
CA ASP A 199 2.17 -0.44 5.78
C ASP A 199 2.00 -1.82 5.13
N ASN A 200 0.76 -2.27 4.89
CA ASN A 200 0.49 -3.52 4.16
C ASN A 200 0.20 -3.23 2.68
N ASP A 201 1.25 -3.17 1.87
CA ASP A 201 1.22 -3.04 0.40
C ASP A 201 0.66 -4.29 -0.31
N TYR A 202 -0.51 -4.77 0.08
CA TYR A 202 -1.27 -5.78 -0.68
C TYR A 202 -2.17 -5.11 -1.72
N PHE A 203 -1.59 -4.27 -2.57
CA PHE A 203 -2.34 -3.72 -3.69
C PHE A 203 -2.20 -4.62 -4.91
N LEU A 204 -3.34 -5.14 -5.37
CA LEU A 204 -3.45 -5.58 -6.76
C LEU A 204 -3.11 -4.40 -7.65
N PRO A 205 -2.36 -4.60 -8.76
CA PRO A 205 -2.20 -3.58 -9.78
C PRO A 205 -3.56 -3.00 -10.16
N ILE A 206 -3.63 -1.69 -10.35
CA ILE A 206 -4.89 -1.00 -10.70
C ILE A 206 -5.55 -1.66 -11.92
N GLU A 207 -4.74 -2.02 -12.91
CA GLU A 207 -5.18 -2.67 -14.14
C GLU A 207 -5.84 -4.03 -13.88
N ASP A 208 -5.32 -4.79 -12.92
CA ASP A 208 -5.87 -6.11 -12.57
C ASP A 208 -7.18 -5.96 -11.80
N LEU A 209 -7.25 -4.98 -10.89
CA LEU A 209 -8.49 -4.67 -10.18
C LEU A 209 -9.57 -4.15 -11.12
N GLN A 210 -9.24 -3.29 -12.06
CA GLN A 210 -10.16 -2.81 -13.09
C GLN A 210 -10.67 -3.95 -13.98
N ARG A 211 -9.77 -4.89 -14.35
CA ARG A 211 -10.11 -6.07 -15.15
C ARG A 211 -11.05 -6.99 -14.39
N LEU A 212 -10.77 -7.24 -13.10
CA LEU A 212 -11.63 -8.02 -12.22
C LEU A 212 -13.03 -7.41 -12.09
N ILE A 213 -13.11 -6.12 -11.83
CA ILE A 213 -14.38 -5.38 -11.77
C ILE A 213 -15.16 -5.55 -13.06
N LYS A 214 -14.52 -5.33 -14.21
CA LYS A 214 -15.14 -5.47 -15.53
C LYS A 214 -15.66 -6.89 -15.77
N GLN A 215 -14.87 -7.90 -15.41
CA GLN A 215 -15.27 -9.29 -15.54
C GLN A 215 -16.50 -9.64 -14.69
N ILE A 216 -16.57 -9.12 -13.45
CA ILE A 216 -17.73 -9.31 -12.57
C ILE A 216 -18.96 -8.58 -13.14
N GLU A 217 -18.79 -7.33 -13.63
CA GLU A 217 -19.86 -6.56 -14.28
C GLU A 217 -20.46 -7.28 -15.51
N GLU A 218 -19.60 -7.99 -16.27
CA GLU A 218 -20.01 -8.71 -17.49
C GLU A 218 -20.59 -10.10 -17.23
N GLN A 219 -20.14 -10.81 -16.20
CA GLN A 219 -20.49 -12.21 -15.94
C GLN A 219 -21.61 -12.40 -14.91
N SER A 220 -21.90 -11.40 -14.09
CA SER A 220 -22.84 -11.52 -12.98
C SER A 220 -24.13 -10.75 -13.25
N GLU A 221 -25.26 -11.46 -13.38
CA GLU A 221 -26.60 -10.85 -13.29
C GLU A 221 -26.89 -10.35 -11.86
N ILE A 222 -26.13 -10.82 -10.87
CA ILE A 222 -26.29 -10.48 -9.45
C ILE A 222 -25.18 -9.52 -9.03
N LYS A 223 -25.54 -8.26 -8.85
CA LYS A 223 -24.71 -7.25 -8.21
C LYS A 223 -24.69 -7.52 -6.70
N ASP A 224 -23.54 -7.80 -6.11
CA ASP A 224 -23.38 -8.11 -4.69
C ASP A 224 -22.56 -7.06 -3.92
N ALA A 225 -22.54 -7.17 -2.58
CA ALA A 225 -21.78 -6.29 -1.71
C ALA A 225 -20.27 -6.32 -2.02
N LYS A 226 -19.78 -7.43 -2.58
CA LYS A 226 -18.37 -7.59 -2.95
C LYS A 226 -17.95 -6.67 -4.09
N LEU A 227 -18.84 -6.49 -5.08
CA LEU A 227 -18.59 -5.55 -6.17
C LEU A 227 -18.54 -4.10 -5.64
N ALA A 228 -19.39 -3.74 -4.68
CA ALA A 228 -19.35 -2.43 -4.03
C ALA A 228 -18.02 -2.23 -3.30
N SER A 229 -17.54 -3.24 -2.56
CA SER A 229 -16.23 -3.19 -1.88
C SER A 229 -15.06 -3.03 -2.86
N LEU A 230 -15.10 -3.70 -4.03
CA LEU A 230 -14.09 -3.54 -5.08
C LEU A 230 -14.04 -2.11 -5.64
N TYR A 231 -15.20 -1.50 -5.86
CA TYR A 231 -15.27 -0.10 -6.28
C TYR A 231 -14.64 0.84 -5.24
N ILE A 232 -14.94 0.65 -3.94
CA ILE A 232 -14.36 1.44 -2.86
C ILE A 232 -12.85 1.22 -2.78
N THR A 233 -12.37 -0.02 -2.88
CA THR A 233 -10.93 -0.34 -2.88
C THR A 233 -10.22 0.40 -3.99
N LEU A 234 -10.74 0.35 -5.22
CA LEU A 234 -10.14 1.04 -6.36
C LEU A 234 -10.14 2.57 -6.18
N ALA A 235 -11.24 3.12 -5.65
CA ALA A 235 -11.32 4.55 -5.34
C ALA A 235 -10.29 4.98 -4.28
N ASN A 236 -10.10 4.15 -3.23
CA ASN A 236 -9.11 4.41 -2.18
C ASN A 236 -7.67 4.34 -2.71
N ILE A 237 -7.37 3.43 -3.64
CA ILE A 237 -6.05 3.36 -4.28
C ILE A 237 -5.77 4.66 -5.05
N TYR A 238 -6.71 5.13 -5.89
CA TYR A 238 -6.55 6.40 -6.58
C TYR A 238 -6.34 7.56 -5.59
N LYS A 239 -7.15 7.62 -4.53
CA LYS A 239 -7.01 8.63 -3.49
C LYS A 239 -5.62 8.60 -2.84
N GLN A 240 -5.10 7.43 -2.46
CA GLN A 240 -3.77 7.30 -1.87
C GLN A 240 -2.66 7.77 -2.82
N ARG A 241 -2.76 7.47 -4.12
CA ARG A 241 -1.81 7.96 -5.12
C ARG A 241 -1.83 9.49 -5.22
N LEU A 242 -3.03 10.09 -5.16
CA LEU A 242 -3.19 11.55 -5.11
C LEU A 242 -2.53 12.14 -3.85
N ASP A 243 -2.79 11.54 -2.68
CA ASP A 243 -2.26 11.99 -1.39
C ASP A 243 -0.71 11.87 -1.32
N ARG A 244 -0.13 10.86 -1.99
CA ARG A 244 1.33 10.63 -2.06
C ARG A 244 2.01 11.42 -3.19
N GLY A 245 1.26 12.06 -4.06
CA GLY A 245 1.81 12.75 -5.24
C GLY A 245 2.34 11.78 -6.32
N GLU A 246 1.83 10.54 -6.35
CA GLU A 246 2.20 9.47 -7.29
C GLU A 246 1.29 9.44 -8.52
N ALA A 247 0.26 10.26 -8.56
CA ALA A 247 -0.69 10.34 -9.67
C ALA A 247 0.01 10.85 -10.95
N GLN A 248 -0.21 10.15 -12.07
CA GLN A 248 0.31 10.57 -13.38
C GLN A 248 -0.48 11.76 -13.93
N ASP A 249 -1.80 11.71 -13.79
CA ASP A 249 -2.73 12.80 -14.07
C ASP A 249 -3.65 12.97 -12.86
N TYR A 250 -3.40 14.04 -12.10
CA TYR A 250 -4.12 14.31 -10.85
C TYR A 250 -5.64 14.42 -11.07
N GLN A 251 -6.08 15.15 -12.11
CA GLN A 251 -7.50 15.37 -12.36
C GLN A 251 -8.18 14.07 -12.83
N GLN A 252 -7.55 13.33 -13.71
CA GLN A 252 -8.08 12.08 -14.21
C GLN A 252 -8.22 11.03 -13.10
N GLU A 253 -7.20 10.85 -12.25
CA GLU A 253 -7.25 9.89 -11.14
C GLU A 253 -8.29 10.30 -10.09
N LEU A 254 -8.46 11.59 -9.84
CA LEU A 254 -9.48 12.12 -8.94
C LEU A 254 -10.90 11.87 -9.47
N ASP A 255 -11.13 12.10 -10.76
CA ASP A 255 -12.42 11.83 -11.40
C ASP A 255 -12.75 10.31 -11.41
N LEU A 256 -11.74 9.48 -11.58
CA LEU A 256 -11.89 8.02 -11.46
C LEU A 256 -12.25 7.61 -10.02
N ALA A 257 -11.58 8.15 -9.01
CA ALA A 257 -11.92 7.89 -7.61
C ALA A 257 -13.38 8.24 -7.32
N ILE A 258 -13.81 9.44 -7.72
CA ILE A 258 -15.20 9.90 -7.57
C ILE A 258 -16.18 8.96 -8.29
N LYS A 259 -15.89 8.59 -9.53
CA LYS A 259 -16.72 7.68 -10.33
C LYS A 259 -16.94 6.34 -9.64
N TYR A 260 -15.87 5.75 -9.10
CA TYR A 260 -15.98 4.45 -8.44
C TYR A 260 -16.72 4.53 -7.10
N ILE A 261 -16.60 5.63 -6.34
CA ILE A 261 -17.42 5.83 -5.14
C ILE A 261 -18.91 5.96 -5.51
N TYR A 262 -19.25 6.64 -6.59
CA TYR A 262 -20.65 6.69 -7.04
C TYR A 262 -21.20 5.32 -7.41
N LYS A 263 -20.44 4.50 -8.16
CA LYS A 263 -20.83 3.13 -8.47
C LYS A 263 -21.05 2.30 -7.20
N ALA A 264 -20.17 2.45 -6.22
CA ALA A 264 -20.34 1.79 -4.93
C ALA A 264 -21.60 2.24 -4.20
N LEU A 265 -21.85 3.56 -4.12
CA LEU A 265 -23.02 4.13 -3.47
C LEU A 265 -24.34 3.67 -4.10
N GLU A 266 -24.41 3.60 -5.43
CA GLU A 266 -25.60 3.08 -6.12
C GLU A 266 -25.88 1.65 -5.69
N LEU A 267 -24.86 0.79 -5.75
CA LEU A 267 -25.00 -0.62 -5.41
C LEU A 267 -25.26 -0.83 -3.90
N GLN A 268 -24.60 -0.08 -3.02
CA GLN A 268 -24.84 -0.13 -1.57
C GLN A 268 -26.27 0.28 -1.21
N LYS A 269 -26.84 1.28 -1.92
CA LYS A 269 -28.25 1.67 -1.75
C LYS A 269 -29.21 0.59 -2.23
N GLU A 270 -28.96 -0.03 -3.40
CA GLU A 270 -29.74 -1.14 -3.90
C GLU A 270 -29.75 -2.33 -2.92
N LEU A 271 -28.64 -2.57 -2.24
CA LEU A 271 -28.45 -3.68 -1.29
C LEU A 271 -28.82 -3.32 0.17
N GLY A 272 -29.13 -2.05 0.47
CA GLY A 272 -29.48 -1.62 1.82
C GLY A 272 -28.32 -1.62 2.82
N LEU A 273 -27.07 -1.44 2.38
CA LEU A 273 -25.86 -1.46 3.19
C LEU A 273 -25.62 -0.08 3.84
N GLU A 274 -26.39 0.25 4.87
CA GLU A 274 -26.41 1.60 5.46
C GLU A 274 -25.06 2.03 6.04
N GLU A 275 -24.28 1.13 6.67
CA GLU A 275 -22.93 1.42 7.21
C GLU A 275 -21.93 1.76 6.10
N ASP A 276 -21.92 0.97 5.03
CA ASP A 276 -21.05 1.19 3.88
C ASP A 276 -21.42 2.50 3.16
N ILE A 277 -22.71 2.83 3.07
CA ILE A 277 -23.19 4.10 2.52
C ILE A 277 -22.62 5.27 3.31
N ALA A 278 -22.63 5.22 4.64
CA ALA A 278 -22.09 6.30 5.46
C ALA A 278 -20.58 6.51 5.20
N SER A 279 -19.83 5.43 5.07
CA SER A 279 -18.40 5.46 4.77
C SER A 279 -18.11 5.99 3.36
N SER A 280 -18.88 5.55 2.36
CA SER A 280 -18.76 6.01 0.97
C SER A 280 -19.13 7.49 0.81
N LEU A 281 -20.18 7.96 1.49
CA LEU A 281 -20.54 9.39 1.52
C LEU A 281 -19.42 10.25 2.12
N ASN A 282 -18.83 9.79 3.23
CA ASN A 282 -17.70 10.49 3.85
C ASN A 282 -16.49 10.57 2.90
N ASN A 283 -16.16 9.50 2.20
CA ASN A 283 -15.05 9.46 1.25
C ASN A 283 -15.32 10.37 0.02
N LEU A 284 -16.54 10.36 -0.50
CA LEU A 284 -16.93 11.25 -1.59
C LEU A 284 -16.84 12.73 -1.18
N ALA A 285 -17.32 13.06 0.03
CA ALA A 285 -17.23 14.40 0.58
C ALA A 285 -15.78 14.87 0.73
N LEU A 286 -14.88 13.96 1.14
CA LEU A 286 -13.44 14.26 1.26
C LEU A 286 -12.82 14.60 -0.12
N LEU A 287 -13.17 13.86 -1.17
CA LEU A 287 -12.71 14.15 -2.53
C LEU A 287 -13.26 15.48 -3.06
N TYR A 288 -14.54 15.81 -2.83
CA TYR A 288 -15.08 17.11 -3.18
C TYR A 288 -14.43 18.25 -2.39
N LYS A 289 -14.16 18.04 -1.10
CA LYS A 289 -13.42 19.01 -0.28
C LYS A 289 -12.04 19.28 -0.86
N SER A 290 -11.29 18.26 -1.30
CA SER A 290 -9.96 18.43 -1.90
C SER A 290 -9.99 19.21 -3.21
N GLN A 291 -11.12 19.22 -3.94
CA GLN A 291 -11.36 20.05 -5.13
C GLN A 291 -11.85 21.47 -4.80
N GLY A 292 -12.04 21.83 -3.53
CA GLY A 292 -12.68 23.07 -3.14
C GLY A 292 -14.20 23.12 -3.41
N ARG A 293 -14.82 22.01 -3.78
CA ARG A 293 -16.26 21.87 -4.04
C ARG A 293 -17.04 21.67 -2.72
N TYR A 294 -16.94 22.68 -1.87
CA TYR A 294 -17.44 22.61 -0.49
C TYR A 294 -18.98 22.49 -0.40
N SER A 295 -19.70 23.13 -1.33
CA SER A 295 -21.16 23.05 -1.40
C SER A 295 -21.70 21.64 -1.68
N GLU A 296 -20.90 20.81 -2.36
CA GLU A 296 -21.24 19.42 -2.64
C GLU A 296 -20.75 18.49 -1.52
N ALA A 297 -19.64 18.82 -0.87
CA ALA A 297 -19.10 18.03 0.24
C ALA A 297 -19.96 18.13 1.52
N GLU A 298 -20.49 19.32 1.83
CA GLU A 298 -21.21 19.57 3.09
C GLU A 298 -22.42 18.65 3.29
N PRO A 299 -23.38 18.53 2.35
CA PRO A 299 -24.54 17.65 2.53
C PRO A 299 -24.14 16.18 2.68
N LEU A 300 -23.06 15.73 2.05
CA LEU A 300 -22.58 14.35 2.15
C LEU A 300 -22.02 14.06 3.53
N TYR A 301 -21.22 14.97 4.11
CA TYR A 301 -20.73 14.80 5.49
C TYR A 301 -21.86 14.82 6.52
N ILE A 302 -22.87 15.69 6.33
CA ILE A 302 -24.05 15.74 7.21
C ILE A 302 -24.83 14.42 7.14
N GLN A 303 -25.06 13.90 5.93
CA GLN A 303 -25.74 12.60 5.75
C GLN A 303 -24.93 11.45 6.35
N ALA A 304 -23.62 11.39 6.14
CA ALA A 304 -22.75 10.39 6.72
C ALA A 304 -22.80 10.41 8.26
N LEU A 305 -22.71 11.61 8.87
CA LEU A 305 -22.79 11.78 10.31
C LEU A 305 -24.15 11.33 10.86
N ALA A 306 -25.25 11.76 10.21
CA ALA A 306 -26.60 11.37 10.64
C ALA A 306 -26.82 9.86 10.57
N LEU A 307 -26.31 9.22 9.52
CA LEU A 307 -26.43 7.79 9.33
C LEU A 307 -25.61 7.00 10.38
N ARG A 308 -24.36 7.42 10.63
CA ARG A 308 -23.52 6.81 11.69
C ARG A 308 -24.14 6.98 13.08
N ARG A 309 -24.70 8.15 13.41
CA ARG A 309 -25.42 8.36 14.67
C ARG A 309 -26.62 7.44 14.82
N LYS A 310 -27.38 7.26 13.75
CA LYS A 310 -28.54 6.36 13.72
C LYS A 310 -28.15 4.90 13.95
N LEU A 311 -27.06 4.43 13.30
CA LEU A 311 -26.67 3.03 13.28
C LEU A 311 -25.81 2.63 14.50
N LEU A 312 -24.88 3.50 14.88
CA LEU A 312 -23.83 3.18 15.87
C LEU A 312 -24.04 3.90 17.21
N GLY A 313 -24.96 4.87 17.28
CA GLY A 313 -25.17 5.73 18.43
C GLY A 313 -24.20 6.92 18.48
N GLU A 314 -24.44 7.84 19.43
CA GLU A 314 -23.65 9.07 19.58
C GLU A 314 -22.20 8.80 20.06
N GLU A 315 -21.98 7.70 20.77
CA GLU A 315 -20.70 7.35 21.39
C GLU A 315 -19.96 6.27 20.59
N HIS A 316 -19.63 6.59 19.33
CA HIS A 316 -18.89 5.69 18.46
C HIS A 316 -17.68 6.40 17.83
N PRO A 317 -16.52 5.71 17.61
CA PRO A 317 -15.34 6.30 16.97
C PRO A 317 -15.64 6.93 15.60
N ASP A 318 -16.50 6.31 14.80
CA ASP A 318 -16.87 6.80 13.47
C ASP A 318 -17.72 8.08 13.52
N VAL A 319 -18.49 8.28 14.60
CA VAL A 319 -19.18 9.55 14.83
C VAL A 319 -18.15 10.66 15.11
N ALA A 320 -17.12 10.38 15.91
CA ALA A 320 -16.02 11.31 16.15
C ALA A 320 -15.27 11.64 14.86
N LEU A 321 -15.04 10.65 13.99
CA LEU A 321 -14.43 10.85 12.67
C LEU A 321 -15.30 11.77 11.80
N SER A 322 -16.60 11.51 11.72
CA SER A 322 -17.54 12.33 10.92
C SER A 322 -17.62 13.77 11.42
N LEU A 323 -17.66 13.97 12.74
CA LEU A 323 -17.62 15.30 13.37
C LEU A 323 -16.33 16.05 12.98
N ASN A 324 -15.18 15.37 13.11
CA ASN A 324 -13.88 15.95 12.74
C ASN A 324 -13.81 16.35 11.26
N ASN A 325 -14.35 15.53 10.35
CA ASN A 325 -14.31 15.80 8.92
C ASN A 325 -15.27 16.96 8.53
N LEU A 326 -16.45 17.03 9.12
CA LEU A 326 -17.36 18.15 8.93
C LEU A 326 -16.76 19.45 9.50
N ALA A 327 -16.13 19.40 10.68
CA ALA A 327 -15.40 20.53 11.25
C ALA A 327 -14.26 20.99 10.32
N ALA A 328 -13.51 20.07 9.72
CA ALA A 328 -12.44 20.38 8.79
C ALA A 328 -12.97 20.97 7.47
N LEU A 329 -14.18 20.65 7.05
CA LEU A 329 -14.84 21.32 5.94
C LEU A 329 -15.17 22.77 6.29
N TYR A 330 -15.83 23.01 7.44
CA TYR A 330 -16.17 24.37 7.90
C TYR A 330 -14.91 25.21 8.13
N TYR A 331 -13.86 24.64 8.68
CA TYR A 331 -12.55 25.28 8.78
C TYR A 331 -12.04 25.75 7.41
N SER A 332 -12.09 24.87 6.39
CA SER A 332 -11.64 25.20 5.03
C SER A 332 -12.48 26.30 4.36
N GLN A 333 -13.73 26.49 4.79
CA GLN A 333 -14.63 27.57 4.37
C GLN A 333 -14.47 28.89 5.18
N GLY A 334 -13.60 28.90 6.21
CA GLY A 334 -13.49 30.00 7.15
C GLY A 334 -14.64 30.11 8.14
N ARG A 335 -15.54 29.13 8.19
CA ARG A 335 -16.71 29.07 9.11
C ARG A 335 -16.27 28.54 10.48
N TYR A 336 -15.37 29.27 11.13
CA TYR A 336 -14.69 28.84 12.36
C TYR A 336 -15.65 28.64 13.55
N SER A 337 -16.70 29.46 13.66
CA SER A 337 -17.70 29.34 14.72
C SER A 337 -18.52 28.04 14.65
N GLU A 338 -18.65 27.46 13.45
CA GLU A 338 -19.32 26.18 13.25
C GLU A 338 -18.36 25.00 13.37
N ALA A 339 -17.09 25.19 13.01
CA ALA A 339 -16.06 24.15 13.13
C ALA A 339 -15.67 23.87 14.59
N GLU A 340 -15.56 24.90 15.46
CA GLU A 340 -15.05 24.79 16.82
C GLU A 340 -15.84 23.77 17.66
N PRO A 341 -17.18 23.86 17.80
CA PRO A 341 -17.93 22.93 18.62
C PRO A 341 -17.83 21.49 18.13
N LEU A 342 -17.69 21.25 16.81
CA LEU A 342 -17.55 19.92 16.24
C LEU A 342 -16.18 19.32 16.56
N TYR A 343 -15.09 20.10 16.45
CA TYR A 343 -13.76 19.64 16.84
C TYR A 343 -13.67 19.31 18.34
N ILE A 344 -14.31 20.15 19.21
CA ILE A 344 -14.36 19.90 20.64
C ILE A 344 -15.10 18.59 20.93
N GLN A 345 -16.27 18.37 20.30
CA GLN A 345 -17.02 17.14 20.44
C GLN A 345 -16.23 15.90 19.96
N ALA A 346 -15.58 16.01 18.81
CA ALA A 346 -14.74 14.93 18.26
C ALA A 346 -13.59 14.57 19.20
N LEU A 347 -12.89 15.58 19.74
CA LEU A 347 -11.81 15.39 20.70
C LEU A 347 -12.30 14.74 22.00
N ALA A 348 -13.40 15.24 22.58
CA ALA A 348 -13.97 14.69 23.80
C ALA A 348 -14.39 13.24 23.64
N LEU A 349 -15.01 12.92 22.51
CA LEU A 349 -15.45 11.57 22.18
C LEU A 349 -14.27 10.61 21.98
N ARG A 350 -13.24 11.02 21.24
CA ARG A 350 -12.02 10.22 21.07
C ARG A 350 -11.30 9.97 22.40
N ARG A 351 -11.16 10.99 23.27
CA ARG A 351 -10.60 10.82 24.61
C ARG A 351 -11.38 9.82 25.46
N LYS A 352 -12.70 9.91 25.42
CA LYS A 352 -13.58 8.99 26.17
C LYS A 352 -13.46 7.55 25.70
N LEU A 353 -13.40 7.32 24.38
CA LEU A 353 -13.46 5.98 23.78
C LEU A 353 -12.10 5.30 23.65
N LEU A 354 -11.07 6.09 23.31
CA LEU A 354 -9.75 5.57 22.93
C LEU A 354 -8.68 5.87 23.99
N GLY A 355 -8.99 6.72 24.99
CA GLY A 355 -8.04 7.18 25.98
C GLY A 355 -7.20 8.37 25.50
N GLU A 356 -6.47 9.01 26.46
CA GLU A 356 -5.65 10.19 26.19
C GLU A 356 -4.44 9.88 25.26
N GLU A 357 -3.95 8.66 25.30
CA GLU A 357 -2.75 8.22 24.58
C GLU A 357 -3.10 7.49 23.27
N HIS A 358 -3.91 8.11 22.42
CA HIS A 358 -4.27 7.53 21.12
C HIS A 358 -3.88 8.47 19.97
N PRO A 359 -3.42 7.96 18.81
CA PRO A 359 -3.06 8.78 17.64
C PRO A 359 -4.17 9.73 17.21
N ASP A 360 -5.42 9.31 17.25
CA ASP A 360 -6.59 10.12 16.89
C ASP A 360 -6.83 11.28 17.85
N VAL A 361 -6.44 11.15 19.11
CA VAL A 361 -6.47 12.28 20.07
C VAL A 361 -5.45 13.32 19.66
N ALA A 362 -4.23 12.91 19.27
CA ALA A 362 -3.22 13.81 18.76
C ALA A 362 -3.68 14.55 17.49
N LEU A 363 -4.36 13.85 16.58
CA LEU A 363 -4.96 14.45 15.39
C LEU A 363 -6.02 15.50 15.74
N SER A 364 -6.94 15.20 16.68
CA SER A 364 -7.99 16.14 17.10
C SER A 364 -7.42 17.37 17.79
N LEU A 365 -6.40 17.20 18.66
CA LEU A 365 -5.68 18.31 19.30
C LEU A 365 -5.04 19.23 18.27
N ASN A 366 -4.37 18.64 17.27
CA ASN A 366 -3.74 19.38 16.19
C ASN A 366 -4.77 20.20 15.37
N ASN A 367 -5.89 19.58 15.00
CA ASN A 367 -6.92 20.26 14.19
C ASN A 367 -7.58 21.41 14.95
N LEU A 368 -7.90 21.22 16.24
CA LEU A 368 -8.44 22.28 17.07
C LEU A 368 -7.43 23.42 17.28
N ALA A 369 -6.15 23.09 17.42
CA ALA A 369 -5.09 24.09 17.53
C ALA A 369 -4.92 24.92 16.25
N LEU A 370 -5.00 24.28 15.07
CA LEU A 370 -4.98 25.00 13.78
C LEU A 370 -6.16 25.95 13.64
N LEU A 371 -7.34 25.55 14.12
CA LEU A 371 -8.51 26.43 14.17
C LEU A 371 -8.24 27.66 15.04
N TYR A 372 -7.72 27.47 16.27
CA TYR A 372 -7.40 28.57 17.17
C TYR A 372 -6.29 29.47 16.62
N ASN A 373 -5.28 28.89 15.97
CA ASN A 373 -4.26 29.68 15.28
C ASN A 373 -4.87 30.59 14.20
N SER A 374 -5.77 30.05 13.36
CA SER A 374 -6.46 30.83 12.31
C SER A 374 -7.39 31.92 12.87
N GLN A 375 -7.86 31.77 14.12
CA GLN A 375 -8.62 32.78 14.84
C GLN A 375 -7.74 33.82 15.58
N GLY A 376 -6.39 33.69 15.56
CA GLY A 376 -5.47 34.48 16.35
C GLY A 376 -5.44 34.14 17.86
N ARG A 377 -6.10 33.05 18.27
CA ARG A 377 -6.16 32.56 19.66
C ARG A 377 -4.92 31.72 20.00
N TYR A 378 -3.76 32.34 19.89
CA TYR A 378 -2.45 31.66 19.99
C TYR A 378 -2.18 31.05 21.36
N SER A 379 -2.69 31.66 22.45
CA SER A 379 -2.55 31.16 23.82
C SER A 379 -3.27 29.81 24.03
N GLU A 380 -4.34 29.57 23.28
CA GLU A 380 -5.12 28.32 23.32
C GLU A 380 -4.55 27.29 22.34
N ALA A 381 -4.05 27.72 21.18
CA ALA A 381 -3.46 26.84 20.17
C ALA A 381 -2.15 26.18 20.64
N LYS A 382 -1.25 26.94 21.29
CA LYS A 382 0.09 26.47 21.65
C LYS A 382 0.10 25.22 22.52
N PRO A 383 -0.63 25.14 23.65
CA PRO A 383 -0.63 23.94 24.50
C PRO A 383 -1.14 22.71 23.78
N LEU A 384 -2.12 22.86 22.86
CA LEU A 384 -2.67 21.73 22.10
C LEU A 384 -1.65 21.19 21.09
N LEU A 385 -0.89 22.05 20.38
CA LEU A 385 0.17 21.61 19.48
C LEU A 385 1.30 20.93 20.21
N ILE A 386 1.70 21.41 21.38
CA ILE A 386 2.73 20.79 22.22
C ILE A 386 2.26 19.40 22.68
N GLN A 387 1.01 19.28 23.12
CA GLN A 387 0.42 18.00 23.50
C GLN A 387 0.38 17.02 22.31
N ALA A 388 -0.09 17.47 21.15
CA ALA A 388 -0.15 16.64 19.94
C ALA A 388 1.24 16.14 19.52
N LEU A 389 2.24 17.04 19.55
CA LEU A 389 3.63 16.69 19.22
C LEU A 389 4.20 15.67 20.21
N ALA A 390 4.04 15.91 21.52
CA ALA A 390 4.53 14.99 22.56
C ALA A 390 3.89 13.59 22.42
N LEU A 391 2.59 13.54 22.15
CA LEU A 391 1.87 12.29 21.97
C LEU A 391 2.32 11.53 20.72
N ARG A 392 2.49 12.20 19.57
CA ARG A 392 3.00 11.59 18.36
C ARG A 392 4.44 11.07 18.52
N ARG A 393 5.32 11.83 19.17
CA ARG A 393 6.67 11.38 19.51
C ARG A 393 6.68 10.11 20.35
N LYS A 394 5.85 10.08 21.39
CA LYS A 394 5.72 8.91 22.26
C LYS A 394 5.24 7.66 21.53
N LEU A 395 4.25 7.81 20.65
CA LEU A 395 3.57 6.69 20.00
C LEU A 395 4.29 6.20 18.73
N LEU A 396 4.87 7.12 17.95
CA LEU A 396 5.35 6.85 16.59
C LEU A 396 6.87 6.98 16.45
N GLY A 397 7.54 7.57 17.46
CA GLY A 397 8.98 7.88 17.38
C GLY A 397 9.29 9.24 16.74
N GLU A 398 10.54 9.73 16.96
CA GLU A 398 10.97 11.08 16.54
C GLU A 398 11.00 11.27 15.02
N GLU A 399 11.21 10.20 14.24
CA GLU A 399 11.43 10.27 12.78
C GLU A 399 10.15 10.03 11.97
N HIS A 400 9.01 9.91 12.64
CA HIS A 400 7.74 9.64 11.96
C HIS A 400 7.22 10.88 11.21
N PRO A 401 6.63 10.76 10.00
CA PRO A 401 6.11 11.87 9.21
C PRO A 401 5.10 12.76 9.96
N ASP A 402 4.30 12.17 10.84
CA ASP A 402 3.34 12.91 11.66
C ASP A 402 4.02 13.81 12.70
N VAL A 403 5.23 13.46 13.16
CA VAL A 403 6.03 14.34 14.01
C VAL A 403 6.52 15.54 13.22
N ALA A 404 6.94 15.33 11.96
CA ALA A 404 7.27 16.44 11.06
C ALA A 404 6.08 17.38 10.85
N THR A 405 4.88 16.83 10.63
CA THR A 405 3.64 17.62 10.52
C THR A 405 3.36 18.43 11.78
N SER A 406 3.52 17.85 12.98
CA SER A 406 3.31 18.58 14.24
C SER A 406 4.34 19.68 14.46
N LEU A 407 5.61 19.43 14.13
CA LEU A 407 6.67 20.45 14.18
C LEU A 407 6.41 21.60 13.22
N ASN A 408 6.00 21.30 11.97
CA ASN A 408 5.60 22.31 10.99
C ASN A 408 4.45 23.18 11.50
N ASN A 409 3.43 22.58 12.12
CA ASN A 409 2.28 23.33 12.64
C ASN A 409 2.64 24.20 13.85
N LEU A 410 3.52 23.71 14.74
CA LEU A 410 4.02 24.51 15.85
C LEU A 410 4.93 25.65 15.36
N ALA A 411 5.73 25.41 14.33
CA ALA A 411 6.52 26.45 13.67
C ALA A 411 5.60 27.52 13.03
N GLY A 412 4.54 27.09 12.35
CA GLY A 412 3.53 28.00 11.77
C GLY A 412 2.80 28.85 12.83
N LEU A 413 2.59 28.33 14.03
CA LEU A 413 2.06 29.10 15.13
C LEU A 413 3.02 30.20 15.58
N TYR A 414 4.33 29.91 15.71
CA TYR A 414 5.33 30.92 16.06
C TYR A 414 5.52 31.95 14.94
N ASP A 415 5.51 31.50 13.70
CA ASP A 415 5.55 32.38 12.51
C ASP A 415 4.38 33.36 12.51
N SER A 416 3.15 32.88 12.74
CA SER A 416 1.94 33.72 12.86
C SER A 416 2.03 34.76 14.00
N GLN A 417 2.90 34.54 14.99
CA GLN A 417 3.19 35.46 16.09
C GLN A 417 4.36 36.40 15.79
N GLY A 418 5.01 36.32 14.64
CA GLY A 418 6.24 37.07 14.32
C GLY A 418 7.48 36.56 15.07
N ARG A 419 7.41 35.36 15.67
CA ARG A 419 8.49 34.74 16.48
C ARG A 419 9.37 33.87 15.59
N TYR A 420 10.01 34.48 14.61
CA TYR A 420 10.74 33.80 13.54
C TYR A 420 11.92 32.97 14.04
N LEU A 421 12.66 33.46 15.05
CA LEU A 421 13.80 32.75 15.66
C LEU A 421 13.40 31.41 16.34
N GLU A 422 12.13 31.29 16.75
CA GLU A 422 11.62 30.05 17.36
C GLU A 422 10.97 29.16 16.31
N ALA A 423 10.45 29.72 15.22
CA ALA A 423 9.83 28.98 14.13
C ALA A 423 10.87 28.26 13.25
N GLU A 424 11.97 28.93 12.93
CA GLU A 424 12.99 28.42 11.99
C GLU A 424 13.53 27.03 12.35
N PRO A 425 14.05 26.78 13.57
CA PRO A 425 14.60 25.45 13.91
C PRO A 425 13.55 24.34 13.88
N LEU A 426 12.27 24.67 14.13
CA LEU A 426 11.19 23.71 14.05
C LEU A 426 10.86 23.32 12.59
N TYR A 427 10.82 24.30 11.69
CA TYR A 427 10.65 24.03 10.26
C TYR A 427 11.83 23.24 9.69
N GLN A 428 13.05 23.57 10.07
CA GLN A 428 14.26 22.84 9.65
C GLN A 428 14.19 21.38 10.08
N LYS A 429 13.84 21.12 11.35
CA LYS A 429 13.70 19.75 11.86
C LYS A 429 12.52 19.00 11.21
N ALA A 430 11.41 19.69 10.97
CA ALA A 430 10.28 19.12 10.26
C ALA A 430 10.66 18.71 8.81
N LEU A 431 11.43 19.55 8.12
CA LEU A 431 11.90 19.28 6.76
C LEU A 431 12.85 18.08 6.73
N GLU A 432 13.83 18.03 7.64
CA GLU A 432 14.75 16.89 7.76
C GLU A 432 14.00 15.56 7.91
N ILE A 433 13.06 15.49 8.85
CA ILE A 433 12.24 14.27 9.07
C ILE A 433 11.42 13.93 7.84
N ALA A 434 10.76 14.92 7.22
CA ALA A 434 9.91 14.69 6.05
C ALA A 434 10.72 14.24 4.82
N GLU A 435 11.91 14.78 4.59
CA GLU A 435 12.78 14.35 3.49
C GLU A 435 13.28 12.91 3.66
N LEU A 436 13.61 12.52 4.88
CA LEU A 436 14.07 11.16 5.19
C LEU A 436 12.93 10.13 5.11
N SER A 437 11.75 10.47 5.64
CA SER A 437 10.65 9.51 5.78
C SER A 437 9.72 9.44 4.57
N LEU A 438 9.47 10.56 3.89
CA LEU A 438 8.52 10.66 2.77
C LEU A 438 9.22 10.89 1.41
N GLY A 439 10.46 11.40 1.44
CA GLY A 439 11.20 11.80 0.25
C GLY A 439 10.97 13.26 -0.15
N VAL A 440 11.89 13.78 -0.97
CA VAL A 440 11.98 15.20 -1.34
C VAL A 440 10.81 15.72 -2.19
N ASN A 441 10.14 14.83 -2.91
CA ASN A 441 9.04 15.17 -3.84
C ASN A 441 7.65 14.98 -3.24
N HIS A 442 7.55 14.48 -2.00
CA HIS A 442 6.25 14.28 -1.36
C HIS A 442 5.54 15.62 -1.09
N PRO A 443 4.21 15.74 -1.28
CA PRO A 443 3.46 16.98 -1.09
C PRO A 443 3.70 17.67 0.27
N ASN A 444 3.75 16.89 1.36
CA ASN A 444 4.03 17.42 2.69
C ASN A 444 5.45 17.98 2.78
N THR A 445 6.46 17.30 2.22
CA THR A 445 7.85 17.78 2.20
C THR A 445 7.95 19.09 1.42
N ILE A 446 7.29 19.18 0.27
CA ILE A 446 7.24 20.40 -0.54
C ILE A 446 6.58 21.54 0.24
N THR A 447 5.50 21.26 0.97
CA THR A 447 4.79 22.27 1.80
C THR A 447 5.68 22.79 2.93
N ILE A 448 6.35 21.91 3.67
CA ILE A 448 7.26 22.30 4.76
C ILE A 448 8.43 23.15 4.23
N ARG A 449 9.02 22.72 3.10
CA ARG A 449 10.10 23.48 2.44
C ARG A 449 9.64 24.87 2.01
N LYS A 450 8.43 25.00 1.47
CA LYS A 450 7.82 26.28 1.10
C LYS A 450 7.62 27.16 2.32
N ASN A 451 7.11 26.61 3.43
CA ASN A 451 6.90 27.37 4.67
C ASN A 451 8.24 27.90 5.23
N LEU A 452 9.27 27.06 5.29
CA LEU A 452 10.61 27.47 5.73
C LEU A 452 11.18 28.58 4.83
N LYS A 453 11.02 28.45 3.51
CA LYS A 453 11.46 29.49 2.57
C LYS A 453 10.75 30.82 2.80
N LEU A 454 9.42 30.80 2.95
CA LEU A 454 8.64 32.01 3.21
C LEU A 454 9.07 32.69 4.52
N LEU A 455 9.36 31.90 5.57
CA LEU A 455 9.89 32.43 6.83
C LEU A 455 11.21 33.17 6.62
N CYS A 456 12.16 32.57 5.87
CA CYS A 456 13.46 33.20 5.58
C CYS A 456 13.34 34.46 4.72
N ASP A 457 12.31 34.56 3.87
CA ASP A 457 12.06 35.75 3.04
C ASP A 457 11.43 36.90 3.86
N HIS A 458 10.87 36.62 5.05
CA HIS A 458 10.26 37.61 5.97
C HIS A 458 11.19 37.98 7.16
N ALA A 459 12.22 37.19 7.46
CA ALA A 459 13.18 37.42 8.56
C ALA A 459 14.38 38.23 8.09
#